data_b61499b96c80f876b6028386bab78fb7
#
_entry.id   b61499b96c80f876b6028386bab78fb7
#
_cell.length_a   1.000
_cell.length_b   1.000
_cell.length_c   1.000
_cell.angle_alpha   90.00
_cell.angle_beta   90.00
_cell.angle_gamma   90.00
#
_symmetry.space_group_name_H-M   'P 1'
#
loop_
_entity.id
_entity.type
_entity.pdbx_description
1 polymer ?
#
loop_
_entity_poly.entity_id
_entity_poly.type
_entity_poly.pdbx_seq_one_letter_code
_entity_poly.pdbx_strand_id
1 'polypeptide(L)'
;MTSDQKLIIPSQTYRVDEENKTIWVFLEYRQATLAGVSLELLGKARSLADASDSSVVGLLIGRGLEALAKEAFSYGADEIVEIDDPRLADFNVEAYADAAAQAILEAKPSIFLIGATHDGRDLAGRLAVRLQTGLNADCIDLLLDSKRGLLISEVTGFG
;
A
#
# COMPACT_ATOMS: atom_id res chain seq x y z
N MET A 1 24.07 21.97 23.07
CA MET A 1 24.22 20.51 23.07
C MET A 1 23.54 19.97 21.86
N THR A 2 24.26 19.77 20.80
CA THR A 2 23.82 19.09 19.64
C THR A 2 23.87 17.60 19.95
N SER A 3 22.74 17.00 20.25
CA SER A 3 22.64 15.55 20.16
C SER A 3 22.78 15.20 18.68
N ASP A 4 23.94 14.66 18.31
CA ASP A 4 24.10 13.95 17.05
C ASP A 4 23.08 12.80 17.04
N GLN A 5 21.84 13.09 16.66
CA GLN A 5 20.95 12.07 16.16
C GLN A 5 21.55 11.63 14.83
N LYS A 6 22.51 10.72 14.95
CA LYS A 6 22.98 9.95 13.82
C LYS A 6 21.74 9.32 13.20
N LEU A 7 21.32 9.85 12.07
CA LEU A 7 20.27 9.23 11.27
C LEU A 7 20.75 7.81 10.99
N ILE A 8 20.26 6.85 11.73
CA ILE A 8 20.52 5.45 11.44
C ILE A 8 19.71 5.17 10.18
N ILE A 9 20.32 5.38 9.05
CA ILE A 9 19.79 4.89 7.78
C ILE A 9 19.90 3.38 7.87
N PRO A 10 18.77 2.65 7.92
CA PRO A 10 18.83 1.20 7.91
C PRO A 10 19.63 0.79 6.66
N SER A 11 20.65 0.00 6.84
CA SER A 11 21.51 -0.47 5.74
C SER A 11 20.82 -1.46 4.79
N GLN A 12 19.52 -1.66 4.96
CA GLN A 12 18.72 -2.58 4.16
C GLN A 12 17.73 -1.81 3.31
N THR A 13 18.10 -1.62 2.05
CA THR A 13 17.13 -1.29 1.00
C THR A 13 16.07 -2.37 0.95
N TYR A 14 14.79 -1.97 0.90
CA TYR A 14 13.69 -2.90 0.70
C TYR A 14 13.97 -3.76 -0.52
N ARG A 15 13.98 -5.06 -0.33
CA ARG A 15 14.12 -6.03 -1.42
C ARG A 15 12.84 -6.81 -1.56
N VAL A 16 12.29 -6.78 -2.74
CA VAL A 16 11.16 -7.63 -3.12
C VAL A 16 11.60 -9.09 -3.00
N ASP A 17 10.79 -9.91 -2.39
CA ASP A 17 10.91 -11.35 -2.48
C ASP A 17 10.33 -11.77 -3.83
N GLU A 18 11.17 -12.22 -4.75
CA GLU A 18 10.75 -12.64 -6.11
C GLU A 18 9.77 -13.82 -6.09
N GLU A 19 9.75 -14.60 -5.02
CA GLU A 19 8.77 -15.68 -4.83
C GLU A 19 7.45 -15.18 -4.26
N ASN A 20 7.42 -14.01 -3.63
CA ASN A 20 6.21 -13.42 -3.07
C ASN A 20 5.44 -12.62 -4.14
N LYS A 21 4.49 -13.27 -4.76
CA LYS A 21 3.64 -12.68 -5.79
C LYS A 21 2.38 -12.08 -5.18
N THR A 22 2.53 -11.06 -4.33
CA THR A 22 1.39 -10.36 -3.73
C THR A 22 1.36 -8.89 -4.15
N ILE A 23 0.17 -8.41 -4.45
CA ILE A 23 -0.14 -7.01 -4.72
C ILE A 23 -0.96 -6.50 -3.56
N TRP A 24 -0.39 -5.58 -2.80
CA TRP A 24 -1.04 -4.98 -1.65
C TRP A 24 -1.72 -3.68 -2.02
N VAL A 25 -2.87 -3.44 -1.42
CA VAL A 25 -3.65 -2.20 -1.56
C VAL A 25 -3.91 -1.62 -0.19
N PHE A 26 -3.48 -0.39 0.04
CA PHE A 26 -3.89 0.37 1.23
C PHE A 26 -5.35 0.78 1.08
N LEU A 27 -6.19 0.35 2.00
CA LEU A 27 -7.62 0.58 1.96
C LEU A 27 -8.00 1.77 2.82
N GLU A 28 -8.35 2.87 2.17
CA GLU A 28 -8.97 4.02 2.83
C GLU A 28 -10.46 3.78 3.01
N TYR A 29 -11.00 4.31 4.10
CA TYR A 29 -12.40 4.16 4.44
C TYR A 29 -12.92 5.39 5.17
N ARG A 30 -14.22 5.56 5.15
CA ARG A 30 -14.93 6.56 5.95
C ARG A 30 -16.07 5.88 6.66
N GLN A 31 -16.10 6.04 8.00
CA GLN A 31 -17.07 5.33 8.84
C GLN A 31 -16.98 3.80 8.62
N ALA A 32 -18.03 3.15 8.21
CA ALA A 32 -18.09 1.71 8.01
C ALA A 32 -18.05 1.28 6.54
N THR A 33 -17.54 2.14 5.64
CA THR A 33 -17.56 1.90 4.20
C THR A 33 -16.21 2.22 3.58
N LEU A 34 -15.73 1.36 2.67
CA LEU A 34 -14.52 1.64 1.90
C LEU A 34 -14.71 2.87 1.02
N ALA A 35 -13.69 3.69 0.94
CA ALA A 35 -13.66 4.85 0.04
C ALA A 35 -13.65 4.38 -1.43
N GLY A 36 -14.25 5.17 -2.32
CA GLY A 36 -14.31 4.86 -3.75
C GLY A 36 -12.94 4.58 -4.37
N VAL A 37 -11.91 5.33 -3.96
CA VAL A 37 -10.53 5.11 -4.42
C VAL A 37 -10.01 3.71 -4.04
N SER A 38 -10.37 3.20 -2.87
CA SER A 38 -9.99 1.84 -2.44
C SER A 38 -10.65 0.76 -3.30
N LEU A 39 -11.90 0.96 -3.66
CA LEU A 39 -12.64 0.05 -4.55
C LEU A 39 -12.03 0.01 -5.96
N GLU A 40 -11.67 1.17 -6.49
CA GLU A 40 -10.98 1.27 -7.78
C GLU A 40 -9.61 0.58 -7.75
N LEU A 41 -8.84 0.79 -6.69
CA LEU A 41 -7.54 0.15 -6.52
C LEU A 41 -7.65 -1.36 -6.35
N LEU A 42 -8.65 -1.87 -5.64
CA LEU A 42 -8.90 -3.31 -5.54
C LEU A 42 -9.20 -3.91 -6.91
N GLY A 43 -10.05 -3.25 -7.70
CA GLY A 43 -10.34 -3.67 -9.07
C GLY A 43 -9.10 -3.69 -9.95
N LYS A 44 -8.26 -2.68 -9.84
CA LYS A 44 -6.99 -2.60 -10.59
C LYS A 44 -5.98 -3.65 -10.14
N ALA A 45 -5.83 -3.84 -8.82
CA ALA A 45 -4.98 -4.89 -8.26
C ALA A 45 -5.44 -6.28 -8.71
N ARG A 46 -6.76 -6.53 -8.76
CA ARG A 46 -7.30 -7.80 -9.27
C ARG A 46 -6.89 -8.04 -10.72
N SER A 47 -7.01 -7.04 -11.59
CA SER A 47 -6.59 -7.15 -12.99
C SER A 47 -5.09 -7.43 -13.13
N LEU A 48 -4.26 -6.74 -12.35
CA LEU A 48 -2.81 -6.97 -12.35
C LEU A 48 -2.46 -8.37 -11.82
N ALA A 49 -3.12 -8.81 -10.77
CA ALA A 49 -2.90 -10.11 -10.14
C ALA A 49 -3.28 -11.25 -11.08
N ASP A 50 -4.41 -11.15 -11.76
CA ASP A 50 -4.85 -12.16 -12.73
C ASP A 50 -3.88 -12.28 -13.92
N ALA A 51 -3.28 -11.17 -14.34
CA ALA A 51 -2.29 -11.16 -15.42
C ALA A 51 -0.91 -11.70 -15.00
N SER A 52 -0.62 -11.78 -13.72
CA SER A 52 0.70 -12.15 -13.18
C SER A 52 0.71 -13.37 -12.27
N ASP A 53 -0.41 -14.07 -12.16
CA ASP A 53 -0.58 -15.17 -11.20
C ASP A 53 -0.20 -14.76 -9.76
N SER A 54 -0.72 -13.61 -9.35
CA SER A 54 -0.48 -13.00 -8.05
C SER A 54 -1.75 -12.98 -7.20
N SER A 55 -1.61 -12.73 -5.92
CA SER A 55 -2.73 -12.53 -4.99
C SER A 55 -2.90 -11.05 -4.64
N VAL A 56 -4.13 -10.66 -4.36
CA VAL A 56 -4.47 -9.30 -3.90
C VAL A 56 -4.67 -9.31 -2.39
N VAL A 57 -3.90 -8.48 -1.70
CA VAL A 57 -3.98 -8.31 -0.25
C VAL A 57 -4.40 -6.89 0.08
N GLY A 58 -5.50 -6.73 0.80
CA GLY A 58 -5.90 -5.44 1.34
C GLY A 58 -5.25 -5.18 2.69
N LEU A 59 -4.71 -3.98 2.90
CA LEU A 59 -4.21 -3.51 4.19
C LEU A 59 -5.21 -2.53 4.80
N LEU A 60 -5.79 -2.90 5.93
CA LEU A 60 -6.65 -2.07 6.75
C LEU A 60 -5.95 -1.67 8.04
N ILE A 61 -5.93 -0.38 8.33
CA ILE A 61 -5.36 0.18 9.56
C ILE A 61 -6.44 1.01 10.25
N GLY A 62 -6.69 0.76 11.53
CA GLY A 62 -7.66 1.52 12.28
C GLY A 62 -8.23 0.76 13.46
N ARG A 63 -9.53 0.90 13.67
CA ARG A 63 -10.26 0.22 14.73
C ARG A 63 -11.62 -0.28 14.22
N GLY A 64 -11.99 -1.50 14.63
CA GLY A 64 -13.29 -2.08 14.27
C GLY A 64 -13.41 -2.39 12.78
N LEU A 65 -12.44 -3.09 12.21
CA LEU A 65 -12.23 -3.22 10.76
C LEU A 65 -13.02 -4.36 10.10
N GLU A 66 -13.72 -5.20 10.86
CA GLU A 66 -14.34 -6.44 10.38
C GLU A 66 -15.30 -6.23 9.18
N ALA A 67 -16.17 -5.22 9.27
CA ALA A 67 -17.13 -4.94 8.19
C ALA A 67 -16.44 -4.46 6.92
N LEU A 68 -15.37 -3.68 7.06
CA LEU A 68 -14.54 -3.20 5.94
C LEU A 68 -13.79 -4.35 5.27
N ALA A 69 -13.28 -5.30 6.05
CA ALA A 69 -12.64 -6.49 5.52
C ALA A 69 -13.60 -7.33 4.68
N LYS A 70 -14.82 -7.54 5.16
CA LYS A 70 -15.86 -8.25 4.39
C LYS A 70 -16.20 -7.54 3.08
N GLU A 71 -16.29 -6.22 3.10
CA GLU A 71 -16.52 -5.43 1.89
C GLU A 71 -15.37 -5.59 0.90
N ALA A 72 -14.12 -5.53 1.36
CA ALA A 72 -12.94 -5.68 0.51
C ALA A 72 -12.88 -7.04 -0.22
N PHE A 73 -13.26 -8.12 0.44
CA PHE A 73 -13.36 -9.43 -0.20
C PHE A 73 -14.36 -9.43 -1.36
N SER A 74 -15.46 -8.70 -1.24
CA SER A 74 -16.47 -8.57 -2.30
C SER A 74 -15.96 -7.83 -3.54
N TYR A 75 -14.88 -7.05 -3.39
CA TYR A 75 -14.28 -6.28 -4.47
C TYR A 75 -12.95 -6.86 -5.00
N GLY A 76 -12.61 -8.08 -4.64
CA GLY A 76 -11.53 -8.82 -5.27
C GLY A 76 -10.27 -9.02 -4.43
N ALA A 77 -10.28 -8.69 -3.15
CA ALA A 77 -9.21 -9.08 -2.25
C ALA A 77 -9.24 -10.60 -1.99
N ASP A 78 -8.08 -11.23 -2.02
CA ASP A 78 -7.91 -12.64 -1.64
C ASP A 78 -7.63 -12.77 -0.15
N GLU A 79 -6.96 -11.77 0.43
CA GLU A 79 -6.55 -11.73 1.82
C GLU A 79 -6.65 -10.30 2.35
N ILE A 80 -6.91 -10.15 3.64
CA ILE A 80 -6.89 -8.86 4.33
C ILE A 80 -5.93 -8.94 5.51
N VAL A 81 -5.03 -7.99 5.58
CA VAL A 81 -4.21 -7.72 6.76
C VAL A 81 -4.86 -6.59 7.54
N GLU A 82 -5.30 -6.88 8.74
CA GLU A 82 -5.92 -5.91 9.65
C GLU A 82 -4.94 -5.53 10.75
N ILE A 83 -4.68 -4.23 10.87
CA ILE A 83 -3.98 -3.66 12.02
C ILE A 83 -5.02 -2.89 12.84
N ASP A 84 -5.69 -3.60 13.73
CA ASP A 84 -6.79 -3.10 14.54
C ASP A 84 -6.27 -2.73 15.93
N ASP A 85 -6.19 -1.43 16.21
CA ASP A 85 -5.74 -0.90 17.48
C ASP A 85 -6.51 0.39 17.82
N PRO A 86 -7.00 0.55 19.05
CA PRO A 86 -7.70 1.78 19.46
C PRO A 86 -6.91 3.08 19.20
N ARG A 87 -5.58 3.02 19.24
CA ARG A 87 -4.71 4.16 18.99
C ARG A 87 -4.68 4.59 17.51
N LEU A 88 -5.16 3.73 16.63
CA LEU A 88 -5.22 3.95 15.18
C LEU A 88 -6.64 4.31 14.69
N ALA A 89 -7.55 4.61 15.60
CA ALA A 89 -8.94 4.92 15.26
C ALA A 89 -9.07 6.13 14.33
N ASP A 90 -8.22 7.13 14.52
CA ASP A 90 -8.13 8.32 13.67
C ASP A 90 -6.83 8.26 12.85
N PHE A 91 -6.91 8.74 11.61
CA PHE A 91 -5.73 8.79 10.75
C PHE A 91 -4.66 9.71 11.36
N ASN A 92 -3.49 9.15 11.60
CA ASN A 92 -2.26 9.86 11.92
C ASN A 92 -1.17 9.31 11.03
N VAL A 93 -0.57 10.15 10.20
CA VAL A 93 0.36 9.72 9.17
C VAL A 93 1.59 9.00 9.74
N GLU A 94 2.12 9.45 10.89
CA GLU A 94 3.28 8.80 11.52
C GLU A 94 2.93 7.40 12.04
N ALA A 95 1.84 7.29 12.79
CA ALA A 95 1.39 6.02 13.33
C ALA A 95 1.01 5.01 12.23
N TYR A 96 0.31 5.48 11.20
CA TYR A 96 -0.06 4.65 10.06
C TYR A 96 1.17 4.22 9.24
N ALA A 97 2.13 5.12 9.05
CA ALA A 97 3.36 4.79 8.34
C ALA A 97 4.22 3.78 9.12
N ASP A 98 4.28 3.88 10.45
CA ASP A 98 4.97 2.89 11.28
C ASP A 98 4.30 1.51 11.18
N ALA A 99 2.98 1.45 11.32
CA ALA A 99 2.22 0.22 11.23
C ALA A 99 2.32 -0.43 9.84
N ALA A 100 2.15 0.36 8.78
CA ALA A 100 2.25 -0.13 7.41
C ALA A 100 3.68 -0.58 7.06
N ALA A 101 4.70 0.17 7.46
CA ALA A 101 6.10 -0.19 7.20
C ALA A 101 6.46 -1.52 7.86
N GLN A 102 6.01 -1.74 9.10
CA GLN A 102 6.23 -3.00 9.79
C GLN A 102 5.58 -4.18 9.05
N ALA A 103 4.33 -4.04 8.64
CA ALA A 103 3.62 -5.07 7.89
C ALA A 103 4.27 -5.36 6.54
N ILE A 104 4.70 -4.33 5.82
CA ILE A 104 5.36 -4.45 4.52
C ILE A 104 6.73 -5.13 4.65
N LEU A 105 7.53 -4.76 5.64
CA LEU A 105 8.84 -5.36 5.87
C LEU A 105 8.74 -6.85 6.25
N GLU A 106 7.68 -7.24 6.93
CA GLU A 106 7.41 -8.62 7.29
C GLU A 106 6.92 -9.44 6.11
N ALA A 107 5.93 -8.92 5.36
CA ALA A 107 5.27 -9.64 4.28
C ALA A 107 5.98 -9.52 2.93
N LYS A 108 6.73 -8.45 2.70
CA LYS A 108 7.50 -8.16 1.46
C LYS A 108 6.68 -8.26 0.18
N PRO A 109 5.57 -7.50 0.04
CA PRO A 109 4.79 -7.50 -1.18
C PRO A 109 5.61 -7.05 -2.38
N SER A 110 5.26 -7.55 -3.56
CA SER A 110 5.92 -7.15 -4.81
C SER A 110 5.47 -5.76 -5.28
N ILE A 111 4.23 -5.41 -5.02
CA ILE A 111 3.61 -4.12 -5.37
C ILE A 111 2.79 -3.63 -4.20
N PHE A 112 2.84 -2.33 -3.91
CA PHE A 112 1.99 -1.68 -2.94
C PHE A 112 1.30 -0.47 -3.57
N LEU A 113 -0.03 -0.50 -3.62
CA LEU A 113 -0.86 0.54 -4.21
C LEU A 113 -1.49 1.39 -3.11
N ILE A 114 -1.42 2.69 -3.26
CA ILE A 114 -2.02 3.68 -2.37
C ILE A 114 -2.78 4.71 -3.22
N GLY A 115 -3.97 5.09 -2.78
CA GLY A 115 -4.76 6.13 -3.46
C GLY A 115 -4.09 7.50 -3.42
N ALA A 116 -4.25 8.28 -4.48
CA ALA A 116 -3.70 9.63 -4.59
C ALA A 116 -4.59 10.68 -3.86
N THR A 117 -5.11 10.33 -2.70
CA THR A 117 -5.80 11.24 -1.79
C THR A 117 -4.80 12.07 -1.00
N HIS A 118 -5.27 13.06 -0.25
CA HIS A 118 -4.40 13.83 0.65
C HIS A 118 -3.67 12.90 1.64
N ASP A 119 -4.40 12.07 2.34
CA ASP A 119 -3.84 11.14 3.32
C ASP A 119 -2.96 10.06 2.67
N GLY A 120 -3.39 9.55 1.53
CA GLY A 120 -2.64 8.55 0.76
C GLY A 120 -1.30 9.06 0.27
N ARG A 121 -1.24 10.29 -0.22
CA ARG A 121 0.01 10.94 -0.66
C ARG A 121 0.99 11.14 0.51
N ASP A 122 0.49 11.61 1.64
CA ASP A 122 1.31 11.78 2.84
C ASP A 122 1.87 10.44 3.32
N LEU A 123 1.02 9.42 3.38
CA LEU A 123 1.43 8.07 3.77
C LEU A 123 2.46 7.48 2.79
N ALA A 124 2.20 7.59 1.50
CA ALA A 124 3.09 7.06 0.46
C ALA A 124 4.49 7.68 0.50
N GLY A 125 4.58 9.00 0.66
CA GLY A 125 5.86 9.69 0.79
C GLY A 125 6.66 9.24 2.00
N ARG A 126 6.02 9.06 3.15
CA ARG A 126 6.67 8.58 4.36
C ARG A 126 7.09 7.13 4.27
N LEU A 127 6.27 6.28 3.67
CA LEU A 127 6.60 4.88 3.44
C LEU A 127 7.79 4.72 2.49
N ALA A 128 7.82 5.47 1.40
CA ALA A 128 8.94 5.44 0.45
C ALA A 128 10.28 5.76 1.13
N VAL A 129 10.31 6.75 2.01
CA VAL A 129 11.50 7.09 2.79
C VAL A 129 11.86 5.98 3.78
N ARG A 130 10.90 5.48 4.55
CA ARG A 130 11.15 4.42 5.55
C ARG A 130 11.61 3.11 4.95
N LEU A 131 11.04 2.74 3.80
CA LEU A 131 11.36 1.51 3.09
C LEU A 131 12.54 1.66 2.13
N GLN A 132 13.05 2.89 1.95
CA GLN A 132 14.10 3.20 0.97
C GLN A 132 13.78 2.67 -0.43
N THR A 133 12.55 2.88 -0.86
CA THR A 133 12.06 2.44 -2.16
C THR A 133 11.61 3.62 -3.02
N GLY A 134 11.43 3.37 -4.32
CA GLY A 134 10.87 4.34 -5.23
C GLY A 134 9.36 4.53 -5.03
N LEU A 135 8.87 5.69 -5.43
CA LEU A 135 7.46 6.05 -5.44
C LEU A 135 7.08 6.56 -6.83
N ASN A 136 6.11 5.90 -7.47
CA ASN A 136 5.47 6.40 -8.67
C ASN A 136 4.18 7.13 -8.27
N ALA A 137 4.20 8.46 -8.38
CA ALA A 137 3.09 9.31 -7.99
C ALA A 137 2.23 9.71 -9.19
N ASP A 138 0.98 10.04 -8.89
CA ASP A 138 0.02 10.61 -9.87
C ASP A 138 -0.18 9.76 -11.13
N CYS A 139 -0.16 8.45 -10.98
CA CYS A 139 -0.43 7.52 -12.08
C CYS A 139 -1.91 7.56 -12.47
N ILE A 140 -2.18 7.60 -13.77
CA ILE A 140 -3.53 7.48 -14.33
C ILE A 140 -3.90 6.05 -14.68
N ASP A 141 -2.91 5.22 -14.97
CA ASP A 141 -3.09 3.79 -15.19
C ASP A 141 -1.84 2.99 -14.79
N LEU A 142 -2.05 1.72 -14.55
CA LEU A 142 -1.04 0.75 -14.16
C LEU A 142 -1.15 -0.49 -15.05
N LEU A 143 -0.04 -0.87 -15.65
CA LEU A 143 0.09 -2.05 -16.49
C LEU A 143 1.26 -2.91 -15.98
N LEU A 144 1.15 -4.21 -16.14
CA LEU A 144 2.24 -5.12 -15.82
C LEU A 144 2.85 -5.70 -17.09
N ASP A 145 4.14 -5.46 -17.29
CA ASP A 145 4.92 -6.21 -18.27
C ASP A 145 5.32 -7.55 -17.64
N SER A 146 4.52 -8.58 -17.88
CA SER A 146 4.72 -9.91 -17.32
C SER A 146 6.01 -10.60 -17.81
N LYS A 147 6.56 -10.19 -18.96
CA LYS A 147 7.82 -10.74 -19.48
C LYS A 147 9.04 -10.20 -18.75
N ARG A 148 8.95 -8.96 -18.28
CA ARG A 148 10.05 -8.27 -17.60
C ARG A 148 9.85 -8.17 -16.10
N GLY A 149 8.66 -8.54 -15.60
CA GLY A 149 8.29 -8.37 -14.19
C GLY A 149 8.22 -6.90 -13.76
N LEU A 150 7.96 -5.98 -14.69
CA LEU A 150 7.96 -4.54 -14.45
C LEU A 150 6.53 -4.00 -14.39
N LEU A 151 6.28 -3.17 -13.37
CA LEU A 151 5.09 -2.35 -13.31
C LEU A 151 5.31 -1.09 -14.15
N ILE A 152 4.46 -0.90 -15.15
CA ILE A 152 4.45 0.29 -16.01
C ILE A 152 3.36 1.21 -15.49
N SER A 153 3.73 2.42 -15.12
CA SER A 153 2.77 3.46 -14.72
C SER A 153 2.60 4.49 -15.82
N GLU A 154 1.36 4.81 -16.13
CA GLU A 154 1.01 5.89 -17.03
C GLU A 154 0.73 7.15 -16.19
N VAL A 155 1.44 8.23 -16.49
CA VAL A 155 1.30 9.52 -15.81
C VAL A 155 0.88 10.58 -16.80
N THR A 156 0.09 11.55 -16.35
CA THR A 156 -0.23 12.75 -17.15
C THR A 156 1.03 13.60 -17.32
N GLY A 157 1.51 13.70 -18.54
CA GLY A 157 2.54 14.67 -18.89
C GLY A 157 1.93 16.06 -19.00
N PHE A 158 2.50 17.02 -18.31
CA PHE A 158 2.26 18.44 -18.60
C PHE A 158 3.19 18.83 -19.73
N GLY A 159 2.63 18.87 -20.91
CA GLY A 159 3.30 19.41 -22.10
C GLY A 159 3.12 20.91 -22.21
#